data_27a74b721189b01eafd506dbfc349188
#
_entry.id   27a74b721189b01eafd506dbfc349188
#
_cell.length_a   1.000
_cell.length_b   1.000
_cell.length_c   1.000
_cell.angle_alpha   90.00
_cell.angle_beta   90.00
_cell.angle_gamma   90.00
#
_symmetry.space_group_name_H-M   'P 1'
#
loop_
_entity.id
_entity.type
_entity.pdbx_description
1 polymer ?
#
loop_
_entity_poly.entity_id
_entity_poly.type
_entity_poly.pdbx_seq_one_letter_code
_entity_poly.pdbx_strand_id
1 'polypeptide(L)'
;EHTRANEVMEHREKNIFTACRKIIEKGTAVDGGFEPDAHAEYIVDLACAIAKNTKEKMLLIVPNEGAVENFDRTAMVEIPCIVGSNGYERICQGSIPQFQKGLMEQQVSVEKLVVDAWITGSYQKLWQAITLSKTVPSARVAKLILDDLIEANKDFWPELK
;
A
#
# COMPACT_ATOMS: atom_id res chain seq x y z
N GLU A 1 8.55 -11.05 -21.44
CA GLU A 1 9.28 -10.93 -20.17
C GLU A 1 8.38 -11.38 -19.04
N HIS A 2 8.94 -12.20 -18.13
CA HIS A 2 8.21 -12.70 -16.97
C HIS A 2 8.43 -11.75 -15.79
N THR A 3 7.36 -11.18 -15.26
CA THR A 3 7.43 -10.22 -14.15
C THR A 3 7.14 -10.91 -12.82
N ARG A 4 7.51 -10.28 -11.71
CA ARG A 4 7.15 -10.74 -10.37
C ARG A 4 5.63 -10.91 -10.19
N ALA A 5 4.83 -10.07 -10.84
CA ALA A 5 3.38 -10.18 -10.82
C ALA A 5 2.90 -11.50 -11.46
N ASN A 6 3.49 -11.89 -12.60
CA ASN A 6 3.18 -13.16 -13.26
C ASN A 6 3.49 -14.35 -12.34
N GLU A 7 4.68 -14.37 -11.71
CA GLU A 7 5.06 -15.43 -10.76
C GLU A 7 4.07 -15.54 -9.60
N VAL A 8 3.69 -14.40 -9.00
CA VAL A 8 2.73 -14.38 -7.89
C VAL A 8 1.35 -14.90 -8.34
N MET A 9 0.89 -14.49 -9.51
CA MET A 9 -0.41 -14.94 -10.05
C MET A 9 -0.42 -16.44 -10.31
N GLU A 10 0.60 -16.97 -10.98
CA GLU A 10 0.72 -18.41 -11.26
C GLU A 10 0.81 -19.23 -9.97
N HIS A 11 1.58 -18.78 -9.00
CA HIS A 11 1.73 -19.45 -7.71
C HIS A 11 0.41 -19.45 -6.93
N ARG A 12 -0.30 -18.32 -6.87
CA ARG A 12 -1.60 -18.21 -6.22
C ARG A 12 -2.64 -19.11 -6.88
N GLU A 13 -2.76 -19.06 -8.19
CA GLU A 13 -3.71 -19.88 -8.93
C GLU A 13 -3.49 -21.37 -8.66
N LYS A 14 -2.24 -21.83 -8.80
CA LYS A 14 -1.90 -23.22 -8.59
C LYS A 14 -2.13 -23.71 -7.16
N ASN A 15 -1.72 -22.93 -6.16
CA ASN A 15 -1.74 -23.37 -4.77
C ASN A 15 -3.09 -23.11 -4.10
N ILE A 16 -3.66 -21.92 -4.25
CA ILE A 16 -4.92 -21.56 -3.59
C ILE A 16 -6.09 -22.38 -4.14
N PHE A 17 -6.24 -22.44 -5.45
CA PHE A 17 -7.35 -23.24 -6.03
C PHE A 17 -7.20 -24.73 -5.77
N THR A 18 -5.97 -25.25 -5.69
CA THR A 18 -5.74 -26.64 -5.32
C THR A 18 -6.11 -26.89 -3.86
N ALA A 19 -5.75 -26.00 -2.94
CA ALA A 19 -6.12 -26.09 -1.54
C ALA A 19 -7.65 -25.97 -1.35
N CYS A 20 -8.30 -25.02 -2.02
CA CYS A 20 -9.75 -24.87 -2.00
C CYS A 20 -10.48 -26.14 -2.47
N ARG A 21 -10.03 -26.75 -3.57
CA ARG A 21 -10.59 -28.02 -4.05
C ARG A 21 -10.47 -29.14 -3.02
N LYS A 22 -9.31 -29.28 -2.39
CA LYS A 22 -9.10 -30.27 -1.31
C LYS A 22 -10.04 -30.03 -0.12
N ILE A 23 -10.24 -28.76 0.27
CA ILE A 23 -11.18 -28.41 1.35
C ILE A 23 -12.61 -28.80 0.98
N ILE A 24 -13.04 -28.51 -0.24
CA ILE A 24 -14.39 -28.87 -0.74
C ILE A 24 -14.57 -30.40 -0.74
N GLU A 25 -13.58 -31.13 -1.23
CA GLU A 25 -13.64 -32.62 -1.31
C GLU A 25 -13.66 -33.29 0.06
N LYS A 26 -12.89 -32.76 1.01
CA LYS A 26 -12.76 -33.34 2.36
C LYS A 26 -13.73 -32.77 3.39
N GLY A 27 -14.38 -31.65 3.09
CA GLY A 27 -15.32 -30.98 4.00
C GLY A 27 -14.68 -30.33 5.23
N THR A 28 -13.34 -30.18 5.26
CA THR A 28 -12.61 -29.57 6.38
C THR A 28 -11.43 -28.75 5.90
N ALA A 29 -11.19 -27.61 6.55
CA ALA A 29 -10.06 -26.73 6.27
C ALA A 29 -8.74 -27.26 6.87
N VAL A 30 -8.80 -28.15 7.87
CA VAL A 30 -7.61 -28.64 8.58
C VAL A 30 -6.61 -29.33 7.67
N ASP A 31 -7.09 -30.05 6.66
CA ASP A 31 -6.26 -30.78 5.69
C ASP A 31 -6.06 -30.04 4.36
N GLY A 32 -6.47 -28.77 4.27
CA GLY A 32 -6.40 -27.99 3.04
C GLY A 32 -4.99 -27.60 2.61
N GLY A 33 -4.01 -27.72 3.53
CA GLY A 33 -2.63 -27.31 3.29
C GLY A 33 -2.44 -25.79 3.25
N PHE A 34 -3.34 -25.05 3.90
CA PHE A 34 -3.12 -23.63 4.18
C PHE A 34 -2.29 -23.50 5.45
N GLU A 35 -1.08 -22.98 5.29
CA GLU A 35 -0.27 -22.50 6.40
C GLU A 35 -0.58 -21.00 6.53
N PRO A 36 -0.99 -20.50 7.72
CA PRO A 36 -1.13 -19.07 7.95
C PRO A 36 0.22 -18.41 7.70
N ASP A 37 0.24 -17.37 6.88
CA ASP A 37 1.44 -16.57 6.70
C ASP A 37 1.50 -15.46 7.78
N ALA A 38 2.64 -14.79 7.86
CA ALA A 38 2.85 -13.70 8.82
C ALA A 38 1.84 -12.55 8.67
N HIS A 39 1.24 -12.37 7.48
CA HIS A 39 0.20 -11.37 7.29
C HIS A 39 -1.12 -11.78 7.93
N ALA A 40 -1.48 -13.07 7.84
CA ALA A 40 -2.68 -13.59 8.48
C ALA A 40 -2.57 -13.51 10.01
N GLU A 41 -1.41 -13.90 10.56
CA GLU A 41 -1.13 -13.76 12.00
C GLU A 41 -1.24 -12.30 12.45
N TYR A 42 -0.62 -11.36 11.72
CA TYR A 42 -0.67 -9.94 12.02
C TYR A 42 -2.10 -9.38 12.05
N ILE A 43 -2.96 -9.79 11.12
CA ILE A 43 -4.38 -9.35 11.08
C ILE A 43 -5.13 -9.87 12.31
N VAL A 44 -4.90 -11.13 12.69
CA VAL A 44 -5.53 -11.73 13.89
C VAL A 44 -5.02 -11.04 15.16
N ASP A 45 -3.73 -10.78 15.27
CA ASP A 45 -3.12 -10.09 16.42
C ASP A 45 -3.66 -8.68 16.58
N LEU A 46 -3.82 -7.94 15.46
CA LEU A 46 -4.43 -6.62 15.45
C LEU A 46 -5.89 -6.67 15.97
N ALA A 47 -6.67 -7.61 15.48
CA ALA A 47 -8.04 -7.80 15.92
C ALA A 47 -8.12 -8.18 17.42
N CYS A 48 -7.23 -9.05 17.88
CA CYS A 48 -7.12 -9.43 19.29
C CYS A 48 -6.66 -8.26 20.17
N ALA A 49 -5.71 -7.45 19.72
CA ALA A 49 -5.26 -6.27 20.46
C ALA A 49 -6.39 -5.27 20.71
N ILE A 50 -7.22 -5.05 19.70
CA ILE A 50 -8.41 -4.18 19.83
C ILE A 50 -9.46 -4.82 20.73
N ALA A 51 -9.82 -6.08 20.47
CA ALA A 51 -10.92 -6.76 21.18
C ALA A 51 -10.61 -7.01 22.67
N LYS A 52 -9.36 -7.33 22.99
CA LYS A 52 -8.91 -7.68 24.34
C LYS A 52 -8.22 -6.53 25.08
N ASN A 53 -8.03 -5.38 24.43
CA ASN A 53 -7.30 -4.23 24.95
C ASN A 53 -5.90 -4.56 25.47
N THR A 54 -5.12 -5.33 24.70
CA THR A 54 -3.82 -5.83 25.15
C THR A 54 -2.73 -4.77 25.19
N LYS A 55 -2.95 -3.62 24.54
CA LYS A 55 -1.97 -2.51 24.43
C LYS A 55 -0.67 -2.93 23.77
N GLU A 56 -0.77 -3.72 22.73
CA GLU A 56 0.38 -4.19 21.98
C GLU A 56 0.99 -3.10 21.09
N LYS A 57 2.32 -3.17 20.95
CA LYS A 57 3.05 -2.33 20.02
C LYS A 57 3.04 -3.00 18.64
N MET A 58 2.40 -2.36 17.68
CA MET A 58 2.27 -2.83 16.31
C MET A 58 2.72 -1.76 15.32
N LEU A 59 3.21 -2.17 14.15
CA LEU A 59 3.57 -1.27 13.06
C LEU A 59 2.32 -1.00 12.22
N LEU A 60 1.86 0.24 12.16
CA LEU A 60 0.65 0.62 11.43
C LEU A 60 0.91 1.73 10.43
N ILE A 61 0.16 1.72 9.33
CA ILE A 61 0.08 2.85 8.40
C ILE A 61 -1.02 3.80 8.90
N VAL A 62 -0.62 4.97 9.37
CA VAL A 62 -1.51 5.96 10.01
C VAL A 62 -1.18 7.38 9.55
N PRO A 63 -2.12 8.34 9.66
CA PRO A 63 -1.79 9.74 9.45
C PRO A 63 -0.64 10.19 10.38
N ASN A 64 0.33 10.91 9.85
CA ASN A 64 1.49 11.36 10.63
C ASN A 64 1.08 12.21 11.84
N GLU A 65 0.27 13.23 11.63
CA GLU A 65 -0.21 14.17 12.66
C GLU A 65 0.87 14.67 13.64
N GLY A 66 2.14 14.61 13.22
CA GLY A 66 3.30 15.05 13.99
C GLY A 66 4.08 13.95 14.71
N ALA A 67 3.73 12.68 14.51
CA ALA A 67 4.54 11.57 15.05
C ALA A 67 5.97 11.57 14.49
N VAL A 68 6.12 11.91 13.21
CA VAL A 68 7.38 12.32 12.60
C VAL A 68 7.38 13.85 12.55
N GLU A 69 8.18 14.49 13.38
CA GLU A 69 8.11 15.94 13.69
C GLU A 69 8.35 16.84 12.47
N ASN A 70 9.35 16.53 11.65
CA ASN A 70 9.78 17.33 10.50
C ASN A 70 9.20 16.86 9.17
N PHE A 71 8.05 16.18 9.20
CA PHE A 71 7.40 15.60 8.02
C PHE A 71 5.95 16.09 7.88
N ASP A 72 5.39 15.99 6.68
CA ASP A 72 4.01 16.41 6.38
C ASP A 72 3.01 15.74 7.33
N ARG A 73 2.25 16.55 8.05
CA ARG A 73 1.26 16.08 9.05
C ARG A 73 0.12 15.28 8.44
N THR A 74 -0.17 15.51 7.16
CA THR A 74 -1.27 14.85 6.42
C THR A 74 -0.81 13.61 5.65
N ALA A 75 0.50 13.33 5.65
CA ALA A 75 1.02 12.13 5.01
C ALA A 75 0.65 10.88 5.82
N MET A 76 0.42 9.78 5.11
CA MET A 76 0.34 8.45 5.73
C MET A 76 1.75 7.94 5.96
N VAL A 77 2.02 7.49 7.18
CA VAL A 77 3.34 6.97 7.59
C VAL A 77 3.20 5.61 8.26
N GLU A 78 4.14 4.73 7.99
CA GLU A 78 4.23 3.44 8.67
C GLU A 78 5.11 3.60 9.91
N ILE A 79 4.48 3.59 11.08
CA ILE A 79 5.14 3.82 12.37
C ILE A 79 4.65 2.88 13.45
N PRO A 80 5.45 2.63 14.50
CA PRO A 80 5.00 1.92 15.69
C PRO A 80 3.86 2.68 16.37
N CYS A 81 2.81 1.94 16.73
CA CYS A 81 1.67 2.41 17.49
C CYS A 81 1.37 1.46 18.65
N ILE A 82 0.76 1.96 19.72
CA ILE A 82 0.16 1.13 20.76
C ILE A 82 -1.30 0.90 20.40
N VAL A 83 -1.71 -0.36 20.30
CA VAL A 83 -3.05 -0.76 19.86
C VAL A 83 -3.85 -1.33 21.02
N GLY A 84 -5.07 -0.85 21.19
CA GLY A 84 -6.00 -1.32 22.21
C GLY A 84 -7.45 -1.03 21.84
N SER A 85 -8.37 -1.19 22.78
CA SER A 85 -9.83 -1.03 22.55
C SER A 85 -10.25 0.35 22.05
N ASN A 86 -9.44 1.38 22.29
CA ASN A 86 -9.69 2.75 21.82
C ASN A 86 -9.11 3.03 20.43
N GLY A 87 -8.62 2.01 19.73
CA GLY A 87 -7.90 2.13 18.47
C GLY A 87 -6.39 2.16 18.68
N TYR A 88 -5.71 3.15 18.12
CA TYR A 88 -4.25 3.23 18.18
C TYR A 88 -3.75 4.58 18.72
N GLU A 89 -2.60 4.51 19.36
CA GLU A 89 -1.83 5.67 19.84
C GLU A 89 -0.48 5.69 19.12
N ARG A 90 -0.16 6.78 18.43
CA ARG A 90 1.10 6.92 17.69
C ARG A 90 2.27 7.06 18.66
N ILE A 91 3.37 6.37 18.39
CA ILE A 91 4.61 6.58 19.10
C ILE A 91 5.40 7.65 18.36
N CYS A 92 5.81 8.71 19.06
CA CYS A 92 6.64 9.77 18.48
C CYS A 92 7.98 9.19 17.99
N GLN A 93 8.33 9.52 16.74
CA GLN A 93 9.55 9.05 16.07
C GLN A 93 10.66 10.14 16.08
N GLY A 94 10.31 11.36 16.52
CA GLY A 94 11.22 12.50 16.38
C GLY A 94 11.41 12.94 14.93
N SER A 95 12.54 13.56 14.64
CA SER A 95 12.86 14.08 13.31
C SER A 95 13.64 13.06 12.48
N ILE A 96 13.25 12.86 11.23
CA ILE A 96 13.97 12.02 10.26
C ILE A 96 15.11 12.80 9.60
N PRO A 97 16.24 12.11 9.26
CA PRO A 97 17.37 12.76 8.59
C PRO A 97 16.99 13.31 7.21
N GLN A 98 17.68 14.37 6.78
CA GLN A 98 17.35 15.14 5.58
C GLN A 98 17.28 14.31 4.30
N PHE A 99 18.15 13.33 4.14
CA PHE A 99 18.17 12.49 2.94
C PHE A 99 16.89 11.65 2.83
N GLN A 100 16.53 10.94 3.89
CA GLN A 100 15.31 10.11 3.96
C GLN A 100 14.06 10.98 3.83
N LYS A 101 14.06 12.14 4.50
CA LYS A 101 12.98 13.13 4.38
C LYS A 101 12.73 13.53 2.94
N GLY A 102 13.77 13.90 2.19
CA GLY A 102 13.64 14.30 0.79
C GLY A 102 13.08 13.18 -0.11
N LEU A 103 13.48 11.92 0.14
CA LEU A 103 12.94 10.77 -0.58
C LEU A 103 11.45 10.55 -0.28
N MET A 104 11.08 10.63 0.98
CA MET A 104 9.69 10.43 1.44
C MET A 104 8.78 11.58 0.98
N GLU A 105 9.24 12.83 1.04
CA GLU A 105 8.47 13.99 0.56
C GLU A 105 8.19 13.91 -0.95
N GLN A 106 9.16 13.44 -1.73
CA GLN A 106 8.96 13.21 -3.15
C GLN A 106 7.88 12.13 -3.38
N GLN A 107 7.94 11.01 -2.66
CA GLN A 107 6.94 9.94 -2.78
C GLN A 107 5.54 10.40 -2.37
N VAL A 108 5.42 11.10 -1.24
CA VAL A 108 4.13 11.68 -0.80
C VAL A 108 3.55 12.64 -1.83
N SER A 109 4.41 13.44 -2.48
CA SER A 109 3.97 14.34 -3.56
C SER A 109 3.43 13.57 -4.75
N VAL A 110 4.08 12.48 -5.15
CA VAL A 110 3.58 11.59 -6.21
C VAL A 110 2.20 11.03 -5.87
N GLU A 111 2.05 10.48 -4.68
CA GLU A 111 0.78 9.86 -4.23
C GLU A 111 -0.37 10.88 -4.17
N LYS A 112 -0.13 12.05 -3.60
CA LYS A 112 -1.13 13.12 -3.54
C LYS A 112 -1.54 13.61 -4.94
N LEU A 113 -0.58 13.76 -5.85
CA LEU A 113 -0.88 14.14 -7.24
C LEU A 113 -1.69 13.08 -7.98
N VAL A 114 -1.44 11.79 -7.75
CA VAL A 114 -2.25 10.69 -8.33
C VAL A 114 -3.69 10.75 -7.81
N VAL A 115 -3.88 10.89 -6.51
CA VAL A 115 -5.21 11.00 -5.90
C VAL A 115 -5.94 12.24 -6.41
N ASP A 116 -5.27 13.38 -6.45
CA ASP A 116 -5.83 14.63 -6.98
C ASP A 116 -6.19 14.52 -8.47
N ALA A 117 -5.35 13.84 -9.26
CA ALA A 117 -5.61 13.60 -10.67
C ALA A 117 -6.88 12.76 -10.87
N TRP A 118 -7.04 11.72 -10.05
CA TRP A 118 -8.23 10.88 -10.04
C TRP A 118 -9.49 11.68 -9.70
N ILE A 119 -9.47 12.45 -8.62
CA ILE A 119 -10.63 13.22 -8.13
C ILE A 119 -11.03 14.32 -9.13
N THR A 120 -10.04 14.98 -9.76
CA THR A 120 -10.28 16.14 -10.63
C THR A 120 -10.35 15.80 -12.12
N GLY A 121 -10.05 14.57 -12.52
CA GLY A 121 -9.92 14.16 -13.92
C GLY A 121 -8.75 14.87 -14.62
N SER A 122 -7.67 15.25 -13.91
CA SER A 122 -6.59 16.04 -14.46
C SER A 122 -5.45 15.21 -15.01
N TYR A 123 -5.32 15.17 -16.35
CA TYR A 123 -4.17 14.60 -17.04
C TYR A 123 -2.86 15.25 -16.61
N GLN A 124 -2.84 16.58 -16.47
CA GLN A 124 -1.63 17.32 -16.08
C GLN A 124 -1.09 16.88 -14.71
N LYS A 125 -1.96 16.73 -13.72
CA LYS A 125 -1.54 16.27 -12.38
C LYS A 125 -0.97 14.85 -12.41
N LEU A 126 -1.58 13.97 -13.19
CA LEU A 126 -1.10 12.60 -13.34
C LEU A 126 0.26 12.56 -14.05
N TRP A 127 0.45 13.37 -15.09
CA TRP A 127 1.74 13.53 -15.76
C TRP A 127 2.82 14.09 -14.80
N GLN A 128 2.48 15.07 -13.95
CA GLN A 128 3.38 15.58 -12.92
C GLN A 128 3.76 14.49 -11.91
N ALA A 129 2.80 13.68 -11.48
CA ALA A 129 3.05 12.56 -10.57
C ALA A 129 4.07 11.56 -11.15
N ILE A 130 3.83 11.11 -12.39
CA ILE A 130 4.74 10.17 -13.06
C ILE A 130 6.11 10.80 -13.31
N THR A 131 6.15 12.10 -13.64
CA THR A 131 7.42 12.83 -13.83
C THR A 131 8.26 12.89 -12.55
N LEU A 132 7.61 13.01 -11.38
CA LEU A 132 8.28 12.99 -10.08
C LEU A 132 8.74 11.61 -9.64
N SER A 133 8.21 10.54 -10.23
CA SER A 133 8.61 9.18 -9.87
C SER A 133 10.10 8.96 -10.12
N LYS A 134 10.80 8.42 -9.11
CA LYS A 134 12.25 8.17 -9.18
C LYS A 134 12.68 7.19 -10.26
N THR A 135 11.78 6.34 -10.69
CA THR A 135 12.03 5.34 -11.73
C THR A 135 11.86 5.88 -13.14
N VAL A 136 11.38 7.11 -13.28
CA VAL A 136 11.10 7.74 -14.58
C VAL A 136 12.19 8.77 -14.90
N PRO A 137 12.96 8.59 -16.00
CA PRO A 137 14.16 9.38 -16.26
C PRO A 137 13.88 10.80 -16.78
N SER A 138 12.68 11.09 -17.28
CA SER A 138 12.33 12.42 -17.81
C SER A 138 10.84 12.62 -17.98
N ALA A 139 10.39 13.89 -18.03
CA ALA A 139 9.00 14.25 -18.29
C ALA A 139 8.50 13.76 -19.68
N ARG A 140 9.37 13.64 -20.68
CA ARG A 140 9.04 13.06 -21.98
C ARG A 140 8.72 11.57 -21.86
N VAL A 141 9.53 10.83 -21.10
CA VAL A 141 9.28 9.40 -20.85
C VAL A 141 8.05 9.22 -19.99
N ALA A 142 7.85 10.08 -18.99
CA ALA A 142 6.64 10.10 -18.17
C ALA A 142 5.36 10.23 -19.02
N LYS A 143 5.40 11.10 -20.04
CA LYS A 143 4.26 11.28 -20.95
C LYS A 143 3.96 10.01 -21.75
N LEU A 144 4.97 9.36 -22.30
CA LEU A 144 4.79 8.10 -23.05
C LEU A 144 4.21 6.99 -22.18
N ILE A 145 4.76 6.82 -20.98
CA ILE A 145 4.26 5.85 -20.00
C ILE A 145 2.80 6.15 -19.63
N LEU A 146 2.49 7.42 -19.41
CA LEU A 146 1.14 7.83 -19.06
C LEU A 146 0.13 7.53 -20.17
N ASP A 147 0.45 7.89 -21.41
CA ASP A 147 -0.42 7.66 -22.55
C ASP A 147 -0.70 6.16 -22.75
N ASP A 148 0.32 5.30 -22.61
CA ASP A 148 0.18 3.85 -22.67
C ASP A 148 -0.68 3.30 -21.50
N LEU A 149 -0.48 3.81 -20.27
CA LEU A 149 -1.25 3.40 -19.10
C LEU A 149 -2.72 3.80 -19.21
N ILE A 150 -3.02 4.99 -19.72
CA ILE A 150 -4.40 5.45 -19.91
C ILE A 150 -5.11 4.55 -20.93
N GLU A 151 -4.49 4.26 -22.06
CA GLU A 151 -5.09 3.37 -23.07
C GLU A 151 -5.30 1.95 -22.53
N ALA A 152 -4.31 1.41 -21.81
CA ALA A 152 -4.40 0.06 -21.24
C ALA A 152 -5.46 -0.08 -20.13
N ASN A 153 -5.82 1.01 -19.47
CA ASN A 153 -6.75 1.04 -18.34
C ASN A 153 -8.00 1.91 -18.58
N LYS A 154 -8.31 2.22 -19.82
CA LYS A 154 -9.40 3.15 -20.19
C LYS A 154 -10.77 2.82 -19.61
N ASP A 155 -11.04 1.54 -19.38
CA ASP A 155 -12.32 1.08 -18.81
C ASP A 155 -12.41 1.28 -17.29
N PHE A 156 -11.29 1.62 -16.62
CA PHE A 156 -11.18 1.74 -15.17
C PHE A 156 -10.84 3.16 -14.69
N TRP A 157 -10.38 4.01 -15.58
CA TRP A 157 -9.99 5.38 -15.24
C TRP A 157 -11.13 6.37 -15.52
N PRO A 158 -11.23 7.46 -14.74
CA PRO A 158 -12.11 8.56 -15.11
C PRO A 158 -11.62 9.23 -16.39
N GLU A 159 -12.51 9.93 -17.10
CA GLU A 159 -12.12 10.76 -18.23
C GLU A 159 -11.14 11.83 -17.78
N LEU A 160 -9.91 11.81 -18.32
CA LEU A 160 -8.86 12.78 -18.02
C LEU A 160 -8.89 13.93 -19.00
N LYS A 161 -8.81 15.17 -18.48
CA LYS A 161 -8.82 16.43 -19.24
C LYS A 161 -7.53 17.23 -19.04
#